data_7fa9fa87851737509cf70e47ddd18e6c
#
_entry.id   7fa9fa87851737509cf70e47ddd18e6c
#
_cell.length_a   1.000
_cell.length_b   1.000
_cell.length_c   1.000
_cell.angle_alpha   90.00
_cell.angle_beta   90.00
_cell.angle_gamma   90.00
#
_symmetry.space_group_name_H-M   'P 1'
#
loop_
_entity.id
_entity.type
_entity.pdbx_description
1 polymer ?
#
loop_
_entity_poly.entity_id
_entity_poly.type
_entity_poly.pdbx_seq_one_letter_code
_entity_poly.pdbx_strand_id
1 'polypeptide(L)'
;MSIFGRCDPKFQQVADEFEQNFLERGEVGASVSVTIEGETVVDLWGGTANTELQTKWEEDTVSIVWSCTKGATALCAHILSYRGELDIDAPVIKYWPEFGQAGKENITVKMLLNHQAGIAAIRKPLPEGAYGDWDRMIHALEEEVPFWEPGTRNGYHALTFGWLVGEVVRRVSGKSLGQFFQDEVAQPLGIDFWIGLPEDIEPRVAKMILAEPQIDAPFYKKILEPNTVQSFIFNTGGLMEQFDSRSGHAAEIGAASGITNARGLARMYAPLACGGSLGDVKIVDEETIQRMSFVSSATGQDANLLVPTRFSLGFMKSIDNRKQPQGFQESIILSEDAFGHAGNGGSIGFAAPTEKMSFAYTMNKMGAGITVNDRGQSLIDAAYKSLGYKSDRSGTWMR
;
A
#
# COMPACT_ATOMS: atom_id res chain seq x y z
N MET A 1 15.44 2.10 25.52
CA MET A 1 14.15 1.90 24.88
C MET A 1 13.79 0.43 24.95
N SER A 2 12.52 0.05 25.08
CA SER A 2 12.13 -1.36 25.20
C SER A 2 11.48 -1.80 23.91
N ILE A 3 11.95 -2.92 23.34
CA ILE A 3 11.33 -3.66 22.27
C ILE A 3 10.65 -4.86 22.90
N PHE A 4 9.45 -5.17 22.45
CA PHE A 4 8.61 -6.26 22.95
C PHE A 4 8.29 -7.23 21.81
N GLY A 5 7.77 -8.40 22.16
CA GLY A 5 7.33 -9.40 21.20
C GLY A 5 8.22 -10.62 21.19
N ARG A 6 8.24 -11.33 20.05
CA ARG A 6 8.99 -12.57 19.85
C ARG A 6 9.74 -12.57 18.51
N CYS A 7 10.89 -13.19 18.50
CA CYS A 7 11.70 -13.42 17.30
C CYS A 7 12.29 -14.83 17.35
N ASP A 8 12.08 -15.63 16.31
CA ASP A 8 12.76 -16.90 16.15
C ASP A 8 14.28 -16.65 16.02
N PRO A 9 15.14 -17.44 16.70
CA PRO A 9 16.59 -17.26 16.64
C PRO A 9 17.17 -17.23 15.22
N LYS A 10 16.57 -17.92 14.26
CA LYS A 10 16.95 -17.86 12.85
C LYS A 10 16.82 -16.44 12.25
N PHE A 11 15.89 -15.64 12.75
CA PHE A 11 15.60 -14.29 12.29
C PHE A 11 16.17 -13.20 13.20
N GLN A 12 17.12 -13.53 14.10
CA GLN A 12 17.69 -12.58 15.06
C GLN A 12 18.18 -11.28 14.39
N GLN A 13 18.71 -11.36 13.16
CA GLN A 13 19.13 -10.18 12.40
C GLN A 13 17.98 -9.17 12.18
N VAL A 14 16.71 -9.61 12.07
CA VAL A 14 15.56 -8.71 11.96
C VAL A 14 15.35 -7.95 13.27
N ALA A 15 15.48 -8.63 14.42
CA ALA A 15 15.38 -7.99 15.72
C ALA A 15 16.52 -6.98 15.94
N ASP A 16 17.75 -7.33 15.56
CA ASP A 16 18.91 -6.44 15.66
C ASP A 16 18.73 -5.18 14.81
N GLU A 17 18.28 -5.31 13.55
CA GLU A 17 18.00 -4.17 12.66
C GLU A 17 16.81 -3.33 13.16
N PHE A 18 15.79 -3.96 13.77
CA PHE A 18 14.69 -3.25 14.38
C PHE A 18 15.14 -2.39 15.54
N GLU A 19 16.06 -2.88 16.38
CA GLU A 19 16.69 -2.10 17.43
C GLU A 19 17.54 -0.95 16.86
N GLN A 20 18.35 -1.20 15.82
CA GLN A 20 19.15 -0.20 15.14
C GLN A 20 18.30 0.94 14.52
N ASN A 21 17.09 0.66 14.08
CA ASN A 21 16.17 1.69 13.59
C ASN A 21 15.90 2.76 14.67
N PHE A 22 15.73 2.34 15.90
CA PHE A 22 15.51 3.26 17.02
C PHE A 22 16.80 3.96 17.48
N LEU A 23 17.92 3.25 17.47
CA LEU A 23 19.20 3.79 17.94
C LEU A 23 19.83 4.78 16.96
N GLU A 24 19.75 4.48 15.64
CA GLU A 24 20.55 5.19 14.65
C GLU A 24 19.72 5.82 13.51
N ARG A 25 18.53 5.26 13.17
CA ARG A 25 17.74 5.71 12.02
C ARG A 25 16.53 6.56 12.40
N GLY A 26 16.47 6.97 13.66
CA GLY A 26 15.48 7.95 14.17
C GLY A 26 14.05 7.43 14.19
N GLU A 27 13.84 6.12 14.38
CA GLU A 27 12.53 5.54 14.64
C GLU A 27 11.90 6.08 15.91
N VAL A 28 10.57 6.19 15.96
CA VAL A 28 9.85 6.68 17.14
C VAL A 28 8.92 5.60 17.69
N GLY A 29 8.03 5.08 16.88
CA GLY A 29 7.16 3.98 17.20
C GLY A 29 6.94 3.12 15.98
N ALA A 30 7.06 1.80 16.12
CA ALA A 30 6.96 0.88 14.99
C ALA A 30 6.62 -0.56 15.40
N SER A 31 6.21 -1.35 14.42
CA SER A 31 6.13 -2.80 14.52
C SER A 31 6.65 -3.48 13.25
N VAL A 32 7.17 -4.71 13.40
CA VAL A 32 7.60 -5.58 12.29
C VAL A 32 7.10 -7.00 12.52
N SER A 33 6.60 -7.64 11.47
CA SER A 33 6.16 -9.03 11.51
C SER A 33 6.57 -9.80 10.27
N VAL A 34 7.00 -11.04 10.48
CA VAL A 34 7.38 -11.98 9.40
C VAL A 34 6.68 -13.30 9.65
N THR A 35 6.09 -13.88 8.60
CA THR A 35 5.60 -15.26 8.65
C THR A 35 6.35 -16.13 7.66
N ILE A 36 6.52 -17.41 8.00
CA ILE A 36 7.03 -18.45 7.09
C ILE A 36 6.03 -19.59 7.11
N GLU A 37 5.57 -20.01 5.93
CA GLU A 37 4.54 -21.05 5.78
C GLU A 37 3.26 -20.72 6.60
N GLY A 38 2.97 -19.42 6.77
CA GLY A 38 1.83 -18.92 7.53
C GLY A 38 2.07 -18.81 9.05
N GLU A 39 3.17 -19.36 9.58
CA GLU A 39 3.52 -19.28 11.00
C GLU A 39 4.34 -18.01 11.27
N THR A 40 3.99 -17.28 12.31
CA THR A 40 4.70 -16.05 12.70
C THR A 40 6.04 -16.37 13.33
N VAL A 41 7.12 -15.97 12.69
CA VAL A 41 8.52 -16.15 13.15
C VAL A 41 9.13 -14.85 13.73
N VAL A 42 8.60 -13.68 13.35
CA VAL A 42 8.94 -12.39 13.94
C VAL A 42 7.66 -11.62 14.21
N ASP A 43 7.53 -11.07 15.40
CA ASP A 43 6.44 -10.20 15.81
C ASP A 43 6.96 -9.27 16.90
N LEU A 44 7.45 -8.08 16.49
CA LEU A 44 8.11 -7.13 17.36
C LEU A 44 7.45 -5.76 17.26
N TRP A 45 7.38 -5.07 18.38
CA TRP A 45 6.90 -3.69 18.46
C TRP A 45 7.64 -2.92 19.55
N GLY A 46 7.61 -1.59 19.44
CA GLY A 46 8.22 -0.75 20.48
C GLY A 46 8.14 0.74 20.14
N GLY A 47 8.64 1.52 21.09
CA GLY A 47 8.70 2.96 20.97
C GLY A 47 7.48 3.70 21.50
N THR A 48 7.16 4.82 20.87
CA THR A 48 6.15 5.79 21.32
C THR A 48 5.07 5.94 20.24
N ALA A 49 3.83 5.63 20.60
CA ALA A 49 2.67 5.79 19.72
C ALA A 49 2.22 7.25 19.58
N ASN A 50 2.35 8.03 20.66
CA ASN A 50 2.05 9.46 20.66
C ASN A 50 3.10 10.21 21.50
N THR A 51 3.88 11.05 20.83
CA THR A 51 4.99 11.80 21.47
C THR A 51 4.51 12.96 22.33
N GLU A 52 3.33 13.53 22.06
CA GLU A 52 2.74 14.63 22.86
C GLU A 52 2.20 14.10 24.18
N LEU A 53 1.48 12.96 24.13
CA LEU A 53 0.89 12.31 25.29
C LEU A 53 1.84 11.32 25.98
N GLN A 54 3.03 11.08 25.42
CA GLN A 54 4.00 10.10 25.90
C GLN A 54 3.43 8.68 25.98
N THR A 55 2.47 8.34 25.09
CA THR A 55 1.84 7.01 25.04
C THR A 55 2.79 6.02 24.38
N LYS A 56 3.00 4.87 25.01
CA LYS A 56 3.84 3.81 24.45
C LYS A 56 3.16 3.13 23.25
N TRP A 57 3.99 2.58 22.36
CA TRP A 57 3.53 1.64 21.36
C TRP A 57 3.31 0.28 22.01
N GLU A 58 2.07 -0.16 22.05
CA GLU A 58 1.67 -1.44 22.65
C GLU A 58 1.45 -2.50 21.57
N GLU A 59 1.18 -3.74 21.98
CA GLU A 59 0.98 -4.89 21.09
C GLU A 59 -0.14 -4.67 20.08
N ASP A 60 -1.21 -4.00 20.50
CA ASP A 60 -2.41 -3.75 19.70
C ASP A 60 -2.47 -2.34 19.08
N THR A 61 -1.39 -1.56 19.22
CA THR A 61 -1.27 -0.26 18.54
C THR A 61 -1.35 -0.44 17.03
N VAL A 62 -2.14 0.40 16.37
CA VAL A 62 -2.30 0.45 14.92
C VAL A 62 -1.90 1.82 14.39
N SER A 63 -1.52 1.89 13.13
CA SER A 63 -1.13 3.15 12.47
C SER A 63 -1.65 3.22 11.04
N ILE A 64 -1.73 4.43 10.50
CA ILE A 64 -1.99 4.63 9.08
C ILE A 64 -0.84 4.03 8.27
N VAL A 65 -1.15 3.17 7.31
CA VAL A 65 -0.14 2.51 6.47
C VAL A 65 -0.09 3.05 5.04
N TRP A 66 -0.77 4.17 4.83
CA TRP A 66 -0.79 4.87 3.55
C TRP A 66 -1.05 3.92 2.37
N SER A 67 -0.20 3.98 1.35
CA SER A 67 -0.40 3.20 0.12
C SER A 67 -0.29 1.68 0.29
N CYS A 68 0.11 1.14 1.44
CA CYS A 68 -0.09 -0.28 1.72
C CYS A 68 -1.58 -0.69 1.63
N THR A 69 -2.49 0.26 1.83
CA THR A 69 -3.94 0.11 1.64
C THR A 69 -4.30 -0.38 0.24
N LYS A 70 -3.53 0.02 -0.80
CA LYS A 70 -3.79 -0.41 -2.18
C LYS A 70 -3.73 -1.92 -2.34
N GLY A 71 -2.82 -2.58 -1.63
CA GLY A 71 -2.74 -4.04 -1.62
C GLY A 71 -4.04 -4.69 -1.10
N ALA A 72 -4.62 -4.14 -0.04
CA ALA A 72 -5.91 -4.60 0.49
C ALA A 72 -7.07 -4.35 -0.50
N THR A 73 -7.11 -3.16 -1.10
CA THR A 73 -8.11 -2.81 -2.11
C THR A 73 -8.00 -3.67 -3.37
N ALA A 74 -6.77 -3.91 -3.86
CA ALA A 74 -6.54 -4.80 -4.99
C ALA A 74 -6.96 -6.24 -4.67
N LEU A 75 -6.66 -6.73 -3.47
CA LEU A 75 -7.06 -8.07 -3.01
C LEU A 75 -8.59 -8.25 -3.09
N CYS A 76 -9.38 -7.23 -2.71
CA CYS A 76 -10.84 -7.27 -2.85
C CYS A 76 -11.28 -7.50 -4.30
N ALA A 77 -10.68 -6.79 -5.26
CA ALA A 77 -10.97 -7.01 -6.68
C ALA A 77 -10.55 -8.41 -7.16
N HIS A 78 -9.40 -8.93 -6.68
CA HIS A 78 -8.94 -10.28 -7.01
C HIS A 78 -9.83 -11.38 -6.42
N ILE A 79 -10.39 -11.18 -5.21
CA ILE A 79 -11.37 -12.11 -4.62
C ILE A 79 -12.61 -12.21 -5.49
N LEU A 80 -13.15 -11.07 -5.96
CA LEU A 80 -14.29 -11.06 -6.88
C LEU A 80 -13.96 -11.70 -8.22
N SER A 81 -12.74 -11.50 -8.72
CA SER A 81 -12.27 -12.16 -9.95
C SER A 81 -12.13 -13.66 -9.79
N TYR A 82 -11.56 -14.12 -8.67
CA TYR A 82 -11.47 -15.54 -8.31
C TYR A 82 -12.83 -16.23 -8.26
N ARG A 83 -13.86 -15.53 -7.77
CA ARG A 83 -15.23 -16.01 -7.71
C ARG A 83 -15.96 -15.98 -9.08
N GLY A 84 -15.33 -15.41 -10.11
CA GLY A 84 -15.95 -15.22 -11.42
C GLY A 84 -16.98 -14.08 -11.49
N GLU A 85 -17.06 -13.24 -10.44
CA GLU A 85 -17.98 -12.11 -10.36
C GLU A 85 -17.42 -10.86 -11.05
N LEU A 86 -16.08 -10.74 -11.14
CA LEU A 86 -15.36 -9.65 -11.79
C LEU A 86 -14.39 -10.17 -12.85
N ASP A 87 -14.56 -9.73 -14.08
CA ASP A 87 -13.59 -9.94 -15.15
C ASP A 87 -12.63 -8.76 -15.23
N ILE A 88 -11.35 -8.99 -14.86
CA ILE A 88 -10.32 -7.95 -14.80
C ILE A 88 -9.96 -7.39 -16.19
N ASP A 89 -10.14 -8.15 -17.25
CA ASP A 89 -9.89 -7.72 -18.63
C ASP A 89 -11.10 -7.00 -19.25
N ALA A 90 -12.27 -7.04 -18.61
CA ALA A 90 -13.45 -6.35 -19.10
C ALA A 90 -13.35 -4.82 -18.95
N PRO A 91 -14.02 -4.05 -19.82
CA PRO A 91 -14.18 -2.61 -19.61
C PRO A 91 -14.90 -2.30 -18.30
N VAL A 92 -14.46 -1.24 -17.62
CA VAL A 92 -15.06 -0.77 -16.36
C VAL A 92 -16.55 -0.49 -16.50
N ILE A 93 -16.98 0.02 -17.65
CA ILE A 93 -18.40 0.33 -17.95
C ILE A 93 -19.34 -0.89 -17.85
N LYS A 94 -18.82 -2.09 -17.90
CA LYS A 94 -19.61 -3.31 -17.66
C LYS A 94 -20.19 -3.34 -16.24
N TYR A 95 -19.48 -2.75 -15.28
CA TYR A 95 -19.83 -2.72 -13.86
C TYR A 95 -20.23 -1.33 -13.39
N TRP A 96 -19.69 -0.28 -14.05
CA TRP A 96 -19.89 1.13 -13.73
C TRP A 96 -20.18 1.91 -15.02
N PRO A 97 -21.43 1.87 -15.52
CA PRO A 97 -21.80 2.48 -16.82
C PRO A 97 -21.53 3.99 -16.88
N GLU A 98 -21.74 4.72 -15.79
CA GLU A 98 -21.56 6.17 -15.71
C GLU A 98 -20.09 6.60 -15.88
N PHE A 99 -19.14 5.69 -15.63
CA PHE A 99 -17.72 5.94 -15.87
C PHE A 99 -17.39 6.12 -17.36
N GLY A 100 -18.21 5.55 -18.27
CA GLY A 100 -18.01 5.53 -19.71
C GLY A 100 -18.24 6.87 -20.42
N GLN A 101 -17.77 7.98 -19.86
CA GLN A 101 -17.81 9.29 -20.48
C GLN A 101 -16.39 9.88 -20.59
N ALA A 102 -16.24 10.97 -21.34
CA ALA A 102 -14.97 11.68 -21.50
C ALA A 102 -13.82 10.80 -22.05
N GLY A 103 -14.14 9.84 -22.93
CA GLY A 103 -13.14 8.96 -23.56
C GLY A 103 -12.70 7.77 -22.72
N LYS A 104 -13.49 7.36 -21.72
CA LYS A 104 -13.14 6.27 -20.78
C LYS A 104 -13.80 4.93 -21.09
N GLU A 105 -14.53 4.82 -22.19
CA GLU A 105 -15.36 3.64 -22.56
C GLU A 105 -14.54 2.35 -22.65
N ASN A 106 -13.28 2.46 -23.04
CA ASN A 106 -12.38 1.32 -23.24
C ASN A 106 -11.41 1.07 -22.09
N ILE A 107 -11.51 1.84 -20.98
CA ILE A 107 -10.69 1.58 -19.81
C ILE A 107 -11.13 0.26 -19.18
N THR A 108 -10.19 -0.69 -19.05
CA THR A 108 -10.44 -1.97 -18.39
C THR A 108 -10.16 -1.91 -16.90
N VAL A 109 -10.72 -2.84 -16.12
CA VAL A 109 -10.41 -3.01 -14.70
C VAL A 109 -8.90 -3.23 -14.51
N LYS A 110 -8.25 -3.96 -15.43
CA LYS A 110 -6.80 -4.14 -15.47
C LYS A 110 -6.03 -2.81 -15.51
N MET A 111 -6.49 -1.85 -16.30
CA MET A 111 -5.86 -0.52 -16.41
C MET A 111 -6.01 0.29 -15.13
N LEU A 112 -7.07 0.07 -14.34
CA LEU A 112 -7.17 0.65 -13.00
C LEU A 112 -6.13 0.04 -12.06
N LEU A 113 -6.02 -1.29 -12.04
CA LEU A 113 -5.12 -2.03 -11.15
C LEU A 113 -3.63 -1.79 -11.45
N ASN A 114 -3.25 -1.63 -12.72
CA ASN A 114 -1.84 -1.48 -13.13
C ASN A 114 -1.42 -0.03 -13.40
N HIS A 115 -2.24 0.95 -13.01
CA HIS A 115 -1.96 2.39 -13.14
C HIS A 115 -1.84 2.91 -14.57
N GLN A 116 -2.56 2.32 -15.51
CA GLN A 116 -2.56 2.75 -16.93
C GLN A 116 -3.84 3.49 -17.36
N ALA A 117 -4.82 3.66 -16.47
CA ALA A 117 -6.12 4.25 -16.81
C ALA A 117 -6.07 5.74 -17.17
N GLY A 118 -5.03 6.46 -16.77
CA GLY A 118 -4.92 7.89 -17.05
C GLY A 118 -5.74 8.80 -16.13
N ILE A 119 -6.41 8.27 -15.11
CA ILE A 119 -7.24 9.04 -14.16
C ILE A 119 -6.46 9.23 -12.85
N ALA A 120 -5.25 9.79 -12.94
CA ALA A 120 -4.32 9.85 -11.82
C ALA A 120 -4.62 10.96 -10.80
N ALA A 121 -5.45 11.92 -11.15
CA ALA A 121 -5.88 13.03 -10.29
C ALA A 121 -7.23 13.59 -10.75
N ILE A 122 -7.77 14.58 -10.05
CA ILE A 122 -8.99 15.32 -10.40
C ILE A 122 -8.61 16.79 -10.58
N ARG A 123 -8.88 17.36 -11.78
CA ARG A 123 -8.54 18.75 -12.10
C ARG A 123 -9.45 19.75 -11.42
N LYS A 124 -10.73 19.42 -11.28
CA LYS A 124 -11.72 20.29 -10.65
C LYS A 124 -11.38 20.44 -9.15
N PRO A 125 -11.28 21.67 -8.64
CA PRO A 125 -11.06 21.89 -7.21
C PRO A 125 -12.14 21.20 -6.38
N LEU A 126 -11.72 20.46 -5.37
CA LEU A 126 -12.60 19.77 -4.45
C LEU A 126 -12.70 20.58 -3.14
N PRO A 127 -13.86 20.63 -2.49
CA PRO A 127 -13.99 21.27 -1.19
C PRO A 127 -13.23 20.48 -0.12
N GLU A 128 -12.93 21.13 1.00
CA GLU A 128 -12.38 20.48 2.17
C GLU A 128 -13.25 19.30 2.61
N GLY A 129 -12.64 18.19 3.01
CA GLY A 129 -13.36 16.98 3.42
C GLY A 129 -13.93 16.13 2.28
N ALA A 130 -13.76 16.54 1.01
CA ALA A 130 -14.30 15.80 -0.15
C ALA A 130 -13.86 14.34 -0.20
N TYR A 131 -12.65 14.01 0.26
CA TYR A 131 -12.12 12.65 0.23
C TYR A 131 -12.87 11.67 1.15
N GLY A 132 -13.61 12.16 2.15
CA GLY A 132 -14.52 11.35 2.97
C GLY A 132 -15.91 11.18 2.35
N ASP A 133 -16.24 11.93 1.31
CA ASP A 133 -17.53 11.87 0.61
C ASP A 133 -17.39 10.98 -0.62
N TRP A 134 -17.73 9.68 -0.47
CA TRP A 134 -17.57 8.68 -1.53
C TRP A 134 -18.31 9.07 -2.81
N ASP A 135 -19.59 9.44 -2.71
CA ASP A 135 -20.42 9.73 -3.91
C ASP A 135 -19.88 10.96 -4.66
N ARG A 136 -19.42 11.98 -3.94
CA ARG A 136 -18.78 13.15 -4.54
C ARG A 136 -17.52 12.77 -5.32
N MET A 137 -16.66 11.90 -4.74
CA MET A 137 -15.46 11.44 -5.42
C MET A 137 -15.78 10.62 -6.66
N ILE A 138 -16.79 9.76 -6.59
CA ILE A 138 -17.26 8.97 -7.73
C ILE A 138 -17.75 9.87 -8.86
N HIS A 139 -18.60 10.84 -8.58
CA HIS A 139 -19.07 11.81 -9.60
C HIS A 139 -17.92 12.62 -10.21
N ALA A 140 -16.94 13.05 -9.40
CA ALA A 140 -15.78 13.78 -9.91
C ALA A 140 -14.91 12.91 -10.84
N LEU A 141 -14.78 11.61 -10.57
CA LEU A 141 -14.06 10.64 -11.42
C LEU A 141 -14.83 10.28 -12.69
N GLU A 142 -16.17 10.26 -12.64
CA GLU A 142 -17.02 10.09 -13.82
C GLU A 142 -16.85 11.26 -14.81
N GLU A 143 -16.73 12.49 -14.32
CA GLU A 143 -16.55 13.70 -15.14
C GLU A 143 -15.10 13.87 -15.63
N GLU A 144 -14.09 13.27 -14.93
CA GLU A 144 -12.68 13.52 -15.20
C GLU A 144 -12.25 12.96 -16.57
N VAL A 145 -11.43 13.75 -17.28
CA VAL A 145 -10.82 13.36 -18.56
C VAL A 145 -9.45 12.72 -18.31
N PRO A 146 -9.10 11.62 -18.97
CA PRO A 146 -7.77 11.03 -18.82
C PRO A 146 -6.63 12.03 -19.06
N PHE A 147 -5.58 11.98 -18.24
CA PHE A 147 -4.36 12.81 -18.41
C PHE A 147 -3.48 12.32 -19.56
N TRP A 148 -3.67 11.09 -19.99
CA TRP A 148 -3.03 10.46 -21.16
C TRP A 148 -3.97 9.40 -21.73
N GLU A 149 -3.74 9.00 -22.97
CA GLU A 149 -4.46 7.92 -23.61
C GLU A 149 -4.37 6.64 -22.78
N PRO A 150 -5.50 6.08 -22.30
CA PRO A 150 -5.51 4.87 -21.47
C PRO A 150 -4.75 3.71 -22.12
N GLY A 151 -3.96 3.00 -21.31
CA GLY A 151 -3.12 1.89 -21.76
C GLY A 151 -1.77 2.27 -22.37
N THR A 152 -1.49 3.56 -22.64
CA THR A 152 -0.25 3.99 -23.30
C THR A 152 0.87 4.42 -22.38
N ARG A 153 0.56 4.72 -21.12
CA ARG A 153 1.49 5.20 -20.11
C ARG A 153 1.21 4.60 -18.74
N ASN A 154 2.26 4.42 -17.96
CA ASN A 154 2.17 4.17 -16.51
C ASN A 154 2.22 5.52 -15.79
N GLY A 155 1.30 5.74 -14.89
CA GLY A 155 1.31 6.88 -14.00
C GLY A 155 0.57 6.54 -12.72
N TYR A 156 1.30 6.47 -11.64
CA TYR A 156 0.79 6.05 -10.34
C TYR A 156 -0.46 6.86 -9.92
N HIS A 157 -1.59 6.19 -9.74
CA HIS A 157 -2.84 6.78 -9.28
C HIS A 157 -2.79 6.87 -7.75
N ALA A 158 -2.16 7.95 -7.24
CA ALA A 158 -1.78 8.05 -5.83
C ALA A 158 -2.97 7.92 -4.87
N LEU A 159 -4.08 8.59 -5.16
CA LEU A 159 -5.30 8.57 -4.35
C LEU A 159 -6.50 8.01 -5.12
N THR A 160 -6.63 8.36 -6.40
CA THR A 160 -7.79 7.97 -7.23
C THR A 160 -7.93 6.47 -7.37
N PHE A 161 -6.84 5.69 -7.26
CA PHE A 161 -6.86 4.23 -7.21
C PHE A 161 -7.91 3.69 -6.24
N GLY A 162 -8.01 4.29 -5.04
CA GLY A 162 -8.89 3.82 -3.98
C GLY A 162 -10.36 3.86 -4.37
N TRP A 163 -10.80 4.95 -4.97
CA TRP A 163 -12.19 5.10 -5.44
C TRP A 163 -12.42 4.37 -6.76
N LEU A 164 -11.46 4.39 -7.69
CA LEU A 164 -11.60 3.72 -8.99
C LEU A 164 -11.77 2.20 -8.82
N VAL A 165 -10.89 1.54 -8.07
CA VAL A 165 -10.98 0.10 -7.82
C VAL A 165 -12.08 -0.18 -6.79
N GLY A 166 -12.19 0.63 -5.74
CA GLY A 166 -13.19 0.46 -4.69
C GLY A 166 -14.62 0.58 -5.19
N GLU A 167 -14.90 1.47 -6.17
CA GLU A 167 -16.23 1.58 -6.77
C GLU A 167 -16.59 0.35 -7.59
N VAL A 168 -15.63 -0.21 -8.33
CA VAL A 168 -15.85 -1.50 -9.02
C VAL A 168 -16.17 -2.60 -8.01
N VAL A 169 -15.42 -2.69 -6.90
CA VAL A 169 -15.71 -3.64 -5.81
C VAL A 169 -17.11 -3.40 -5.25
N ARG A 170 -17.47 -2.14 -4.95
CA ARG A 170 -18.80 -1.78 -4.39
C ARG A 170 -19.92 -2.17 -5.32
N ARG A 171 -19.81 -1.91 -6.61
CA ARG A 171 -20.87 -2.20 -7.59
C ARG A 171 -21.04 -3.70 -7.84
N VAL A 172 -19.96 -4.46 -7.83
CA VAL A 172 -20.02 -5.90 -8.04
C VAL A 172 -20.52 -6.63 -6.79
N SER A 173 -20.03 -6.23 -5.60
CA SER A 173 -20.37 -6.92 -4.33
C SER A 173 -21.63 -6.40 -3.64
N GLY A 174 -22.05 -5.17 -3.94
CA GLY A 174 -23.14 -4.48 -3.20
C GLY A 174 -22.75 -4.00 -1.81
N LYS A 175 -21.46 -4.08 -1.42
CA LYS A 175 -20.93 -3.65 -0.11
C LYS A 175 -19.98 -2.49 -0.31
N SER A 176 -19.80 -1.64 0.72
CA SER A 176 -18.70 -0.67 0.70
C SER A 176 -17.35 -1.39 0.66
N LEU A 177 -16.28 -0.70 0.23
CA LEU A 177 -14.95 -1.30 0.16
C LEU A 177 -14.49 -1.80 1.54
N GLY A 178 -14.67 -0.98 2.59
CA GLY A 178 -14.29 -1.34 3.94
C GLY A 178 -15.08 -2.53 4.47
N GLN A 179 -16.39 -2.57 4.23
CA GLN A 179 -17.23 -3.69 4.64
C GLN A 179 -16.84 -4.98 3.91
N PHE A 180 -16.61 -4.90 2.58
CA PHE A 180 -16.17 -6.07 1.82
C PHE A 180 -14.84 -6.59 2.33
N PHE A 181 -13.87 -5.71 2.58
CA PHE A 181 -12.56 -6.09 3.12
C PHE A 181 -12.68 -6.73 4.51
N GLN A 182 -13.54 -6.19 5.38
CA GLN A 182 -13.77 -6.80 6.69
C GLN A 182 -14.35 -8.20 6.57
N ASP A 183 -15.42 -8.38 5.80
CA ASP A 183 -16.13 -9.66 5.69
C ASP A 183 -15.29 -10.76 5.03
N GLU A 184 -14.50 -10.40 4.01
CA GLU A 184 -13.83 -11.37 3.13
C GLU A 184 -12.35 -11.59 3.48
N VAL A 185 -11.72 -10.67 4.21
CA VAL A 185 -10.29 -10.72 4.51
C VAL A 185 -10.00 -10.56 6.00
N ALA A 186 -10.39 -9.43 6.59
CA ALA A 186 -9.92 -9.10 7.93
C ALA A 186 -10.51 -10.03 9.01
N GLN A 187 -11.81 -10.22 9.02
CA GLN A 187 -12.47 -11.11 9.98
C GLN A 187 -12.07 -12.58 9.79
N PRO A 188 -12.11 -13.17 8.57
CA PRO A 188 -11.68 -14.55 8.37
C PRO A 188 -10.23 -14.81 8.80
N LEU A 189 -9.31 -13.84 8.56
CA LEU A 189 -7.92 -13.97 8.97
C LEU A 189 -7.66 -13.54 10.42
N GLY A 190 -8.64 -12.96 11.11
CA GLY A 190 -8.51 -12.49 12.50
C GLY A 190 -7.47 -11.37 12.63
N ILE A 191 -7.51 -10.37 11.74
CA ILE A 191 -6.52 -9.30 11.69
C ILE A 191 -7.11 -7.93 12.02
N ASP A 192 -6.30 -7.12 12.69
CA ASP A 192 -6.54 -5.70 12.94
C ASP A 192 -6.14 -4.90 11.70
N PHE A 193 -7.06 -4.79 10.74
CA PHE A 193 -6.86 -3.97 9.55
C PHE A 193 -8.21 -3.41 9.08
N TRP A 194 -8.30 -2.10 8.94
CA TRP A 194 -9.52 -1.38 8.54
C TRP A 194 -9.25 -0.42 7.39
N ILE A 195 -10.23 -0.31 6.50
CA ILE A 195 -10.40 0.77 5.54
C ILE A 195 -11.72 1.43 5.95
N GLY A 196 -11.64 2.58 6.62
CA GLY A 196 -12.75 3.14 7.40
C GLY A 196 -12.79 2.57 8.84
N LEU A 197 -12.04 3.22 9.74
CA LEU A 197 -11.85 2.77 11.12
C LEU A 197 -13.10 2.97 11.97
N PRO A 198 -13.58 1.95 12.72
CA PRO A 198 -14.61 2.12 13.75
C PRO A 198 -14.14 3.05 14.88
N GLU A 199 -15.09 3.74 15.53
CA GLU A 199 -14.78 4.73 16.56
C GLU A 199 -14.15 4.13 17.83
N ASP A 200 -14.55 2.92 18.18
CA ASP A 200 -14.04 2.19 19.35
C ASP A 200 -12.57 1.77 19.23
N ILE A 201 -12.03 1.72 18.01
CA ILE A 201 -10.61 1.42 17.74
C ILE A 201 -9.73 2.69 17.77
N GLU A 202 -10.31 3.88 17.66
CA GLU A 202 -9.58 5.14 17.61
C GLU A 202 -8.51 5.31 18.71
N PRO A 203 -8.74 4.91 19.98
CA PRO A 203 -7.74 5.05 21.04
C PRO A 203 -6.45 4.24 20.81
N ARG A 204 -6.45 3.26 19.90
CA ARG A 204 -5.29 2.43 19.56
C ARG A 204 -4.44 3.03 18.42
N VAL A 205 -4.91 4.12 17.78
CA VAL A 205 -4.22 4.69 16.63
C VAL A 205 -3.01 5.51 17.09
N ALA A 206 -1.83 5.16 16.57
CA ALA A 206 -0.62 5.93 16.79
C ALA A 206 -0.68 7.26 16.04
N LYS A 207 -0.30 8.35 16.72
CA LYS A 207 -0.23 9.69 16.13
C LYS A 207 0.89 9.78 15.11
N MET A 208 0.56 10.18 13.86
CA MET A 208 1.53 10.31 12.79
C MET A 208 2.45 11.53 12.99
N ILE A 209 3.72 11.33 12.72
CA ILE A 209 4.74 12.38 12.64
C ILE A 209 5.13 12.48 11.18
N LEU A 210 4.69 13.55 10.52
CA LEU A 210 4.92 13.76 9.10
C LEU A 210 6.41 13.99 8.81
N ALA A 211 6.87 13.50 7.65
CA ALA A 211 8.22 13.78 7.18
C ALA A 211 8.36 15.24 6.71
N GLU A 212 9.55 15.79 6.88
CA GLU A 212 9.90 17.07 6.24
C GLU A 212 9.84 16.91 4.72
N PRO A 213 9.18 17.83 3.99
CA PRO A 213 9.06 17.76 2.55
C PRO A 213 10.43 17.82 1.86
N GLN A 214 10.71 16.87 0.96
CA GLN A 214 11.90 16.89 0.11
C GLN A 214 11.70 17.83 -1.08
N ILE A 215 11.64 19.13 -0.83
CA ILE A 215 11.31 20.16 -1.83
C ILE A 215 12.23 20.15 -3.07
N ASP A 216 13.41 19.57 -2.97
CA ASP A 216 14.36 19.44 -4.09
C ASP A 216 14.10 18.20 -4.96
N ALA A 217 13.35 17.22 -4.48
CA ALA A 217 13.00 16.05 -5.28
C ALA A 217 12.05 16.42 -6.43
N PRO A 218 12.22 15.83 -7.63
CA PRO A 218 11.45 16.19 -8.82
C PRO A 218 9.94 16.10 -8.65
N PHE A 219 9.46 15.08 -7.93
CA PHE A 219 8.04 14.91 -7.61
C PHE A 219 7.49 16.12 -6.82
N TYR A 220 8.17 16.54 -5.75
CA TYR A 220 7.74 17.68 -4.94
C TYR A 220 7.81 19.01 -5.69
N LYS A 221 8.82 19.20 -6.57
CA LYS A 221 8.86 20.36 -7.46
C LYS A 221 7.65 20.43 -8.38
N LYS A 222 7.21 19.28 -8.91
CA LYS A 222 6.03 19.20 -9.77
C LYS A 222 4.71 19.41 -9.03
N ILE A 223 4.62 19.06 -7.74
CA ILE A 223 3.44 19.41 -6.91
C ILE A 223 3.25 20.93 -6.84
N LEU A 224 4.33 21.69 -6.77
CA LEU A 224 4.30 23.15 -6.69
C LEU A 224 4.10 23.82 -8.05
N GLU A 225 4.26 23.10 -9.16
CA GLU A 225 4.07 23.61 -10.51
C GLU A 225 2.59 23.47 -10.93
N PRO A 226 1.86 24.58 -11.15
CA PRO A 226 0.44 24.53 -11.46
C PRO A 226 0.15 23.79 -12.78
N ASN A 227 -1.02 23.17 -12.85
CA ASN A 227 -1.50 22.40 -14.01
C ASN A 227 -0.68 21.13 -14.35
N THR A 228 0.07 20.60 -13.41
CA THR A 228 0.69 19.27 -13.51
C THR A 228 -0.23 18.20 -12.88
N VAL A 229 -0.06 16.95 -13.30
CA VAL A 229 -0.77 15.81 -12.65
C VAL A 229 -0.50 15.83 -11.14
N GLN A 230 0.75 16.07 -10.75
CA GLN A 230 1.21 16.09 -9.37
C GLN A 230 0.51 17.20 -8.56
N SER A 231 0.34 18.40 -9.12
CA SER A 231 -0.34 19.50 -8.43
C SER A 231 -1.82 19.25 -8.19
N PHE A 232 -2.46 18.43 -9.02
CA PHE A 232 -3.87 18.09 -8.87
C PHE A 232 -4.13 16.96 -7.85
N ILE A 233 -3.13 16.15 -7.48
CA ILE A 233 -3.28 15.09 -6.49
C ILE A 233 -3.74 15.65 -5.14
N PHE A 234 -3.23 16.82 -4.76
CA PHE A 234 -3.49 17.46 -3.48
C PHE A 234 -4.41 18.69 -3.62
N ASN A 235 -5.33 18.67 -4.57
CA ASN A 235 -6.21 19.81 -4.91
C ASN A 235 -7.32 20.07 -3.88
N THR A 236 -7.22 19.54 -2.68
CA THR A 236 -8.20 19.68 -1.59
C THR A 236 -7.70 20.47 -0.38
N GLY A 237 -6.56 21.15 -0.45
CA GLY A 237 -5.98 21.92 0.67
C GLY A 237 -6.00 21.19 2.03
N GLY A 238 -4.87 21.05 2.69
CA GLY A 238 -4.78 20.46 4.03
C GLY A 238 -4.88 18.93 4.09
N LEU A 239 -4.80 18.24 2.98
CA LEU A 239 -5.06 16.80 2.86
C LEU A 239 -4.24 15.91 3.82
N MET A 240 -2.94 16.14 3.95
CA MET A 240 -2.08 15.28 4.78
C MET A 240 -2.47 15.33 6.27
N GLU A 241 -2.84 16.49 6.75
CA GLU A 241 -3.31 16.69 8.13
C GLU A 241 -4.69 16.05 8.34
N GLN A 242 -5.54 16.04 7.32
CA GLN A 242 -6.88 15.45 7.39
C GLN A 242 -6.82 13.92 7.52
N PHE A 243 -5.81 13.23 6.94
CA PHE A 243 -5.70 11.77 7.07
C PHE A 243 -5.50 11.31 8.51
N ASP A 244 -4.75 12.06 9.33
CA ASP A 244 -4.50 11.73 10.75
C ASP A 244 -5.51 12.44 11.66
N SER A 245 -6.77 12.37 11.30
CA SER A 245 -7.92 12.87 12.06
C SER A 245 -8.99 11.79 12.16
N ARG A 246 -9.92 11.92 13.13
CA ARG A 246 -11.01 10.96 13.26
C ARG A 246 -11.81 10.81 11.95
N SER A 247 -12.10 11.91 11.25
CA SER A 247 -12.79 11.86 9.96
C SER A 247 -11.98 11.20 8.86
N GLY A 248 -10.67 11.42 8.85
CA GLY A 248 -9.74 10.76 7.92
C GLY A 248 -9.64 9.26 8.19
N HIS A 249 -9.60 8.85 9.45
CA HIS A 249 -9.59 7.45 9.85
C HIS A 249 -10.89 6.73 9.50
N ALA A 250 -12.04 7.42 9.62
CA ALA A 250 -13.35 6.87 9.26
C ALA A 250 -13.61 6.79 7.75
N ALA A 251 -12.85 7.55 6.95
CA ALA A 251 -13.03 7.58 5.50
C ALA A 251 -12.50 6.31 4.83
N GLU A 252 -13.28 5.73 3.92
CA GLU A 252 -12.88 4.55 3.15
C GLU A 252 -12.02 4.95 1.94
N ILE A 253 -10.83 5.55 2.17
CA ILE A 253 -9.92 5.93 1.08
C ILE A 253 -9.03 4.74 0.75
N GLY A 254 -9.49 3.83 -0.11
CA GLY A 254 -8.84 2.56 -0.47
C GLY A 254 -7.43 2.67 -1.07
N ALA A 255 -6.90 3.88 -1.17
CA ALA A 255 -5.54 4.13 -1.62
C ALA A 255 -4.57 4.51 -0.50
N ALA A 256 -5.07 4.94 0.69
CA ALA A 256 -4.20 5.60 1.65
C ALA A 256 -4.64 5.57 3.13
N SER A 257 -5.93 5.34 3.43
CA SER A 257 -6.45 5.43 4.81
C SER A 257 -6.52 4.09 5.55
N GLY A 258 -5.87 3.05 5.06
CA GLY A 258 -5.78 1.78 5.78
C GLY A 258 -5.07 1.96 7.12
N ILE A 259 -5.65 1.38 8.17
CA ILE A 259 -5.12 1.43 9.53
C ILE A 259 -4.94 0.00 10.02
N THR A 260 -3.70 -0.33 10.40
CA THR A 260 -3.31 -1.67 10.82
C THR A 260 -1.99 -1.64 11.59
N ASN A 261 -1.51 -2.79 12.04
CA ASN A 261 -0.16 -3.02 12.54
C ASN A 261 0.59 -4.02 11.62
N ALA A 262 1.88 -4.25 11.91
CA ALA A 262 2.67 -5.16 11.09
C ALA A 262 2.13 -6.59 11.12
N ARG A 263 1.60 -7.07 12.24
CA ARG A 263 0.99 -8.41 12.37
C ARG A 263 -0.21 -8.55 11.44
N GLY A 264 -1.12 -7.58 11.45
CA GLY A 264 -2.31 -7.57 10.58
C GLY A 264 -1.93 -7.50 9.10
N LEU A 265 -0.98 -6.63 8.76
CA LEU A 265 -0.52 -6.47 7.38
C LEU A 265 0.23 -7.71 6.87
N ALA A 266 1.14 -8.30 7.66
CA ALA A 266 1.84 -9.53 7.28
C ALA A 266 0.86 -10.70 7.12
N ARG A 267 -0.09 -10.85 8.05
CA ARG A 267 -1.07 -11.93 8.00
C ARG A 267 -2.05 -11.80 6.83
N MET A 268 -2.34 -10.58 6.34
CA MET A 268 -3.08 -10.36 5.08
C MET A 268 -2.33 -10.94 3.87
N TYR A 269 -1.00 -10.80 3.85
CA TYR A 269 -0.16 -11.34 2.77
C TYR A 269 0.18 -12.83 2.93
N ALA A 270 0.03 -13.42 4.13
CA ALA A 270 0.41 -14.81 4.38
C ALA A 270 -0.30 -15.83 3.47
N PRO A 271 -1.64 -15.79 3.27
CA PRO A 271 -2.28 -16.68 2.29
C PRO A 271 -1.74 -16.48 0.88
N LEU A 272 -1.37 -15.25 0.47
CA LEU A 272 -0.82 -14.97 -0.86
C LEU A 272 0.59 -15.54 -1.03
N ALA A 273 1.36 -15.67 0.05
CA ALA A 273 2.64 -16.36 0.06
C ALA A 273 2.49 -17.90 0.10
N CYS A 274 1.33 -18.42 0.54
CA CYS A 274 1.09 -19.83 0.82
C CYS A 274 0.06 -20.48 -0.15
N GLY A 275 0.00 -20.03 -1.41
CA GLY A 275 -0.87 -20.65 -2.43
C GLY A 275 -2.35 -20.30 -2.31
N GLY A 276 -2.69 -19.22 -1.59
CA GLY A 276 -4.04 -18.63 -1.52
C GLY A 276 -4.83 -19.01 -0.27
N SER A 277 -4.24 -19.76 0.65
CA SER A 277 -4.90 -20.21 1.89
C SER A 277 -4.00 -20.02 3.11
N LEU A 278 -4.63 -19.84 4.27
CA LEU A 278 -3.97 -19.84 5.58
C LEU A 278 -4.81 -20.68 6.55
N GLY A 279 -4.31 -21.86 6.94
CA GLY A 279 -5.13 -22.85 7.64
C GLY A 279 -6.38 -23.18 6.81
N ASP A 280 -7.54 -23.12 7.44
CA ASP A 280 -8.83 -23.41 6.78
C ASP A 280 -9.41 -22.20 5.99
N VAL A 281 -8.75 -21.04 6.05
CA VAL A 281 -9.22 -19.83 5.37
C VAL A 281 -8.64 -19.77 3.96
N LYS A 282 -9.49 -19.88 2.96
CA LYS A 282 -9.13 -19.71 1.55
C LYS A 282 -9.55 -18.31 1.06
N ILE A 283 -8.58 -17.55 0.58
CA ILE A 283 -8.79 -16.18 0.06
C ILE A 283 -8.93 -16.22 -1.46
N VAL A 284 -7.96 -16.83 -2.15
CA VAL A 284 -7.92 -17.02 -3.61
C VAL A 284 -7.29 -18.37 -3.94
N ASP A 285 -7.04 -18.66 -5.20
CA ASP A 285 -6.25 -19.83 -5.61
C ASP A 285 -4.87 -19.43 -6.15
N GLU A 286 -4.04 -20.42 -6.44
CA GLU A 286 -2.68 -20.22 -6.94
C GLU A 286 -2.65 -19.57 -8.32
N GLU A 287 -3.61 -19.87 -9.21
CA GLU A 287 -3.74 -19.25 -10.53
C GLU A 287 -4.01 -17.74 -10.39
N THR A 288 -4.89 -17.36 -9.49
CA THR A 288 -5.16 -15.94 -9.16
C THR A 288 -3.91 -15.25 -8.61
N ILE A 289 -3.14 -15.93 -7.74
CA ILE A 289 -1.88 -15.38 -7.22
C ILE A 289 -0.87 -15.17 -8.36
N GLN A 290 -0.69 -16.13 -9.23
CA GLN A 290 0.17 -15.99 -10.39
C GLN A 290 -0.24 -14.78 -11.23
N ARG A 291 -1.53 -14.66 -11.56
CA ARG A 291 -2.06 -13.56 -12.36
C ARG A 291 -1.84 -12.20 -11.66
N MET A 292 -2.11 -12.09 -10.37
CA MET A 292 -1.94 -10.82 -9.63
C MET A 292 -0.49 -10.42 -9.41
N SER A 293 0.45 -11.36 -9.41
CA SER A 293 1.86 -11.13 -9.08
C SER A 293 2.77 -10.86 -10.28
N PHE A 294 2.37 -11.22 -11.52
CA PHE A 294 3.17 -10.93 -12.72
C PHE A 294 3.25 -9.44 -12.99
N VAL A 295 4.42 -8.99 -13.47
CA VAL A 295 4.59 -7.60 -13.93
C VAL A 295 3.60 -7.30 -15.04
N SER A 296 2.71 -6.36 -14.80
CA SER A 296 1.67 -5.92 -15.73
C SER A 296 2.00 -4.59 -16.39
N SER A 297 2.74 -3.73 -15.69
CA SER A 297 3.23 -2.48 -16.23
C SER A 297 4.60 -2.13 -15.67
N ALA A 298 5.49 -1.60 -16.52
CA ALA A 298 6.81 -1.13 -16.14
C ALA A 298 7.23 0.05 -17.02
N THR A 299 7.91 1.02 -16.43
CA THR A 299 8.41 2.19 -17.16
C THR A 299 9.70 2.70 -16.56
N GLY A 300 10.56 3.30 -17.40
CA GLY A 300 11.74 4.04 -16.94
C GLY A 300 11.41 5.41 -16.34
N GLN A 301 10.18 5.91 -16.54
CA GLN A 301 9.70 7.14 -15.92
C GLN A 301 8.18 7.09 -15.80
N ASP A 302 7.70 6.93 -14.58
CA ASP A 302 6.28 7.00 -14.25
C ASP A 302 5.77 8.43 -14.46
N ALA A 303 4.61 8.59 -15.11
CA ALA A 303 4.08 9.90 -15.46
C ALA A 303 3.73 10.76 -14.24
N ASN A 304 3.52 10.13 -13.09
CA ASN A 304 3.18 10.79 -11.83
C ASN A 304 4.37 10.84 -10.85
N LEU A 305 4.98 9.70 -10.54
CA LEU A 305 6.08 9.62 -9.57
C LEU A 305 7.42 10.13 -10.12
N LEU A 306 7.58 10.20 -11.45
CA LEU A 306 8.78 10.65 -12.15
C LEU A 306 10.02 9.77 -11.94
N VAL A 307 9.86 8.59 -11.39
CA VAL A 307 10.89 7.57 -11.18
C VAL A 307 10.55 6.32 -11.98
N PRO A 308 11.51 5.40 -12.20
CA PRO A 308 11.18 4.08 -12.72
C PRO A 308 10.23 3.33 -11.79
N THR A 309 9.23 2.64 -12.36
CA THR A 309 8.26 1.84 -11.59
C THR A 309 7.99 0.49 -12.26
N ARG A 310 7.66 -0.50 -11.44
CA ARG A 310 7.18 -1.83 -11.84
C ARG A 310 5.97 -2.19 -11.00
N PHE A 311 4.85 -2.43 -11.67
CA PHE A 311 3.61 -2.87 -11.02
C PHE A 311 3.12 -4.20 -11.59
N SER A 312 2.51 -4.99 -10.75
CA SER A 312 1.61 -6.05 -11.12
C SER A 312 0.16 -5.54 -11.09
N LEU A 313 -0.83 -6.39 -10.87
CA LEU A 313 -2.22 -5.98 -10.81
C LEU A 313 -2.60 -5.49 -9.40
N GLY A 314 -2.24 -4.25 -9.10
CA GLY A 314 -2.53 -3.56 -7.82
C GLY A 314 -1.41 -3.66 -6.80
N PHE A 315 -0.24 -4.21 -7.17
CA PHE A 315 0.91 -4.34 -6.27
C PHE A 315 2.18 -3.81 -6.91
N MET A 316 3.10 -3.35 -6.07
CA MET A 316 4.47 -3.02 -6.45
C MET A 316 5.32 -4.29 -6.54
N LYS A 317 6.29 -4.26 -7.44
CA LYS A 317 7.33 -5.28 -7.62
C LYS A 317 8.70 -4.70 -7.24
N SER A 318 9.68 -5.58 -7.03
CA SER A 318 11.07 -5.13 -6.84
C SER A 318 11.49 -4.16 -7.93
N ILE A 319 12.05 -3.02 -7.54
CA ILE A 319 12.61 -2.00 -8.42
C ILE A 319 13.86 -1.38 -7.78
N ASP A 320 14.96 -1.37 -8.50
CA ASP A 320 16.24 -0.82 -8.05
C ASP A 320 16.54 0.51 -8.73
N ASN A 321 16.31 1.57 -8.02
CA ASN A 321 16.60 2.94 -8.44
C ASN A 321 17.84 3.51 -7.72
N ARG A 322 18.61 2.71 -6.95
CA ARG A 322 19.77 3.16 -6.16
C ARG A 322 20.86 3.84 -7.01
N LYS A 323 20.91 3.53 -8.31
CA LYS A 323 21.85 4.13 -9.26
C LYS A 323 21.31 5.35 -10.01
N GLN A 324 20.06 5.71 -9.78
CA GLN A 324 19.45 6.90 -10.37
C GLN A 324 20.02 8.17 -9.70
N PRO A 325 19.93 9.34 -10.36
CA PRO A 325 20.31 10.61 -9.74
C PRO A 325 19.58 10.84 -8.41
N GLN A 326 20.19 11.63 -7.54
CA GLN A 326 19.58 12.01 -6.26
C GLN A 326 18.17 12.59 -6.47
N GLY A 327 17.21 12.16 -5.63
CA GLY A 327 15.80 12.50 -5.75
C GLY A 327 14.98 11.56 -6.65
N PHE A 328 15.64 10.59 -7.33
CA PHE A 328 15.00 9.54 -8.13
C PHE A 328 15.32 8.13 -7.63
N GLN A 329 15.92 8.02 -6.43
CA GLN A 329 16.47 6.76 -5.90
C GLN A 329 15.44 5.90 -5.15
N GLU A 330 14.15 6.23 -5.25
CA GLU A 330 13.06 5.46 -4.64
C GLU A 330 13.12 3.99 -5.08
N SER A 331 13.44 3.11 -4.15
CA SER A 331 13.67 1.68 -4.40
C SER A 331 12.86 0.79 -3.48
N ILE A 332 12.57 -0.41 -3.94
CA ILE A 332 12.04 -1.52 -3.14
C ILE A 332 12.77 -2.77 -3.59
N ILE A 333 13.66 -3.32 -2.78
CA ILE A 333 14.46 -4.48 -3.16
C ILE A 333 13.90 -5.73 -2.49
N LEU A 334 13.23 -6.55 -3.27
CA LEU A 334 12.60 -7.81 -2.86
C LEU A 334 13.14 -8.97 -3.71
N SER A 335 12.71 -10.22 -3.49
CA SER A 335 12.88 -11.30 -4.47
C SER A 335 12.05 -11.04 -5.73
N GLU A 336 12.40 -11.70 -6.85
CA GLU A 336 11.75 -11.43 -8.16
C GLU A 336 10.26 -11.79 -8.16
N ASP A 337 9.88 -12.84 -7.46
CA ASP A 337 8.49 -13.30 -7.35
C ASP A 337 7.67 -12.50 -6.33
N ALA A 338 8.33 -11.81 -5.40
CA ALA A 338 7.65 -11.03 -4.37
C ALA A 338 6.80 -9.90 -4.95
N PHE A 339 5.68 -9.64 -4.30
CA PHE A 339 4.75 -8.56 -4.63
C PHE A 339 4.05 -8.04 -3.37
N GLY A 340 3.80 -6.76 -3.33
CA GLY A 340 3.18 -6.11 -2.17
C GLY A 340 3.00 -4.62 -2.40
N HIS A 341 2.93 -3.83 -1.35
CA HIS A 341 2.84 -2.38 -1.51
C HIS A 341 3.55 -1.63 -0.40
N ALA A 342 4.31 -0.60 -0.77
CA ALA A 342 4.87 0.35 0.17
C ALA A 342 3.90 1.51 0.44
N GLY A 343 4.00 2.08 1.65
CA GLY A 343 3.29 3.29 2.05
C GLY A 343 4.23 4.49 2.11
N ASN A 344 3.66 5.67 1.89
CA ASN A 344 4.39 6.93 2.04
C ASN A 344 5.07 6.99 3.42
N GLY A 345 6.36 7.34 3.45
CA GLY A 345 7.14 7.42 4.69
C GLY A 345 7.76 6.12 5.15
N GLY A 346 7.51 4.96 4.49
CA GLY A 346 8.31 3.75 4.68
C GLY A 346 7.59 2.48 5.13
N SER A 347 6.30 2.50 5.48
CA SER A 347 5.55 1.26 5.74
C SER A 347 5.54 0.35 4.52
N ILE A 348 5.57 -0.95 4.73
CA ILE A 348 5.51 -1.94 3.64
C ILE A 348 4.87 -3.24 4.10
N GLY A 349 4.14 -3.89 3.21
CA GLY A 349 3.72 -5.28 3.33
C GLY A 349 3.85 -6.01 2.00
N PHE A 350 4.31 -7.28 2.02
CA PHE A 350 4.45 -8.08 0.81
C PHE A 350 4.38 -9.59 1.07
N ALA A 351 4.09 -10.34 0.01
CA ALA A 351 4.23 -11.78 -0.09
C ALA A 351 5.44 -12.14 -0.96
N ALA A 352 6.19 -13.16 -0.56
CA ALA A 352 7.26 -13.80 -1.32
C ALA A 352 6.94 -15.30 -1.44
N PRO A 353 6.24 -15.73 -2.51
CA PRO A 353 5.71 -17.09 -2.65
C PRO A 353 6.76 -18.19 -2.65
N THR A 354 7.93 -17.98 -3.27
CA THR A 354 9.02 -18.95 -3.30
C THR A 354 9.50 -19.33 -1.89
N GLU A 355 9.52 -18.39 -0.97
CA GLU A 355 9.90 -18.58 0.43
C GLU A 355 8.73 -18.91 1.33
N LYS A 356 7.50 -18.85 0.80
CA LYS A 356 6.26 -18.86 1.57
C LYS A 356 6.34 -17.85 2.72
N MET A 357 6.97 -16.72 2.46
CA MET A 357 7.17 -15.64 3.42
C MET A 357 6.19 -14.51 3.19
N SER A 358 5.57 -14.02 4.24
CA SER A 358 5.02 -12.68 4.27
C SER A 358 5.79 -11.80 5.23
N PHE A 359 5.84 -10.52 4.92
CA PHE A 359 6.56 -9.52 5.69
C PHE A 359 5.73 -8.25 5.80
N ALA A 360 5.79 -7.60 6.95
CA ALA A 360 5.29 -6.24 7.10
C ALA A 360 6.10 -5.43 8.12
N TYR A 361 6.16 -4.13 7.86
CA TYR A 361 6.69 -3.11 8.76
C TYR A 361 5.75 -1.90 8.74
N THR A 362 5.37 -1.41 9.93
CA THR A 362 4.54 -0.21 10.11
C THR A 362 5.18 0.72 11.13
N MET A 363 4.96 2.03 11.00
CA MET A 363 5.57 3.05 11.85
C MET A 363 4.65 4.27 11.98
N ASN A 364 4.90 5.14 12.95
CA ASN A 364 4.21 6.43 13.04
C ASN A 364 5.09 7.63 12.66
N LYS A 365 6.40 7.50 12.60
CA LYS A 365 7.26 8.57 12.08
C LYS A 365 7.61 8.32 10.63
N MET A 366 7.01 9.10 9.74
CA MET A 366 7.31 9.03 8.31
C MET A 366 8.78 9.37 8.06
N GLY A 367 9.45 8.54 7.27
CA GLY A 367 10.74 8.88 6.69
C GLY A 367 10.58 9.67 5.40
N ALA A 368 11.70 10.15 4.88
CA ALA A 368 11.72 10.80 3.57
C ALA A 368 11.39 9.79 2.47
N GLY A 369 10.76 10.28 1.38
CA GLY A 369 10.43 9.46 0.21
C GLY A 369 9.02 8.89 0.23
N ILE A 370 8.64 8.35 -0.94
CA ILE A 370 7.28 7.85 -1.22
C ILE A 370 7.19 6.33 -1.22
N THR A 371 8.31 5.64 -1.04
CA THR A 371 8.41 4.18 -0.98
C THR A 371 9.09 3.73 0.31
N VAL A 372 9.81 2.62 0.27
CA VAL A 372 10.60 2.10 1.39
C VAL A 372 11.83 2.98 1.62
N ASN A 373 12.13 3.26 2.87
CA ASN A 373 13.35 3.93 3.31
C ASN A 373 14.32 2.97 3.99
N ASP A 374 15.46 3.46 4.48
CA ASP A 374 16.51 2.66 5.11
C ASP A 374 16.00 1.81 6.28
N ARG A 375 14.99 2.30 7.05
CA ARG A 375 14.40 1.54 8.16
C ARG A 375 13.66 0.31 7.69
N GLY A 376 12.81 0.46 6.68
CA GLY A 376 12.06 -0.66 6.12
C GLY A 376 12.97 -1.61 5.33
N GLN A 377 13.89 -1.07 4.50
CA GLN A 377 14.76 -1.90 3.67
C GLN A 377 15.74 -2.72 4.51
N SER A 378 16.31 -2.18 5.60
CA SER A 378 17.20 -2.95 6.48
C SER A 378 16.54 -4.19 7.09
N LEU A 379 15.25 -4.07 7.46
CA LEU A 379 14.47 -5.18 7.99
C LEU A 379 14.16 -6.23 6.91
N ILE A 380 13.84 -5.79 5.69
CA ILE A 380 13.65 -6.68 4.53
C ILE A 380 14.95 -7.43 4.24
N ASP A 381 16.07 -6.73 4.20
CA ASP A 381 17.38 -7.30 3.94
C ASP A 381 17.76 -8.35 4.99
N ALA A 382 17.50 -8.07 6.26
CA ALA A 382 17.73 -9.00 7.36
C ALA A 382 16.84 -10.26 7.24
N ALA A 383 15.57 -10.12 6.82
CA ALA A 383 14.69 -11.25 6.60
C ALA A 383 15.21 -12.17 5.47
N TYR A 384 15.58 -11.60 4.32
CA TYR A 384 16.16 -12.39 3.21
C TYR A 384 17.49 -13.04 3.59
N LYS A 385 18.39 -12.34 4.29
CA LYS A 385 19.65 -12.91 4.78
C LYS A 385 19.41 -14.08 5.73
N SER A 386 18.40 -13.99 6.62
CA SER A 386 18.00 -15.08 7.51
C SER A 386 17.52 -16.33 6.76
N LEU A 387 17.04 -16.16 5.52
CA LEU A 387 16.66 -17.24 4.61
C LEU A 387 17.81 -17.73 3.70
N GLY A 388 19.04 -17.21 3.89
CA GLY A 388 20.22 -17.62 3.15
C GLY A 388 20.43 -16.91 1.81
N TYR A 389 19.72 -15.82 1.57
CA TYR A 389 19.99 -14.94 0.42
C TYR A 389 21.29 -14.19 0.63
N LYS A 390 22.05 -13.97 -0.46
CA LYS A 390 23.44 -13.49 -0.37
C LYS A 390 23.67 -12.14 -1.04
N SER A 391 22.86 -11.78 -2.02
CA SER A 391 23.10 -10.58 -2.81
C SER A 391 21.81 -9.98 -3.34
N ASP A 392 21.75 -8.66 -3.31
CA ASP A 392 20.72 -7.81 -3.94
C ASP A 392 21.28 -6.96 -5.10
N ARG A 393 22.53 -7.22 -5.52
CA ARG A 393 23.25 -6.40 -6.52
C ARG A 393 22.61 -6.40 -7.90
N SER A 394 21.78 -7.41 -8.20
CA SER A 394 21.00 -7.50 -9.45
C SER A 394 19.73 -6.63 -9.46
N GLY A 395 19.43 -5.96 -8.35
CA GLY A 395 18.17 -5.23 -8.15
C GLY A 395 17.05 -6.09 -7.57
N THR A 396 17.33 -7.35 -7.28
CA THR A 396 16.47 -8.29 -6.54
C THR A 396 17.32 -9.15 -5.62
N TRP A 397 16.77 -9.63 -4.52
CA TRP A 397 17.42 -10.58 -3.64
C TRP A 397 17.61 -11.93 -4.33
N MET A 398 18.84 -12.46 -4.27
CA MET A 398 19.27 -13.73 -4.85
C MET A 398 20.01 -14.61 -3.82
N ARG A 399 19.81 -15.93 -3.95
CA ARG A 399 20.51 -16.95 -3.13
C ARG A 399 21.97 -17.17 -3.51
#